data_3682e9a944c4352859fb52aba19f9cad
#
_entry.id   3682e9a944c4352859fb52aba19f9cad
#
_cell.length_a   1.000
_cell.length_b   1.000
_cell.length_c   1.000
_cell.angle_alpha   90.00
_cell.angle_beta   90.00
_cell.angle_gamma   90.00
#
_symmetry.space_group_name_H-M   'P 1'
#
loop_
_entity.id
_entity.type
_entity.pdbx_description
1 polymer ?
#
loop_
_entity_poly.entity_id
_entity_poly.type
_entity_poly.pdbx_seq_one_letter_code
_entity_poly.pdbx_strand_id
1 'polypeptide(L)'
;LLLARQNCTLHSITLRVLGGESAIEYRVRHLLENANPTAAIYCKTGECEIRITARAETDSSAEKMCRAYATKFYDLLGDAVYDEDVTGLEETLVHTLKEKGLTIATAESCTGGMIAQRLTNVSGASEVFGFGFVTYWEQAKAKMIGVDPAVIAKYNVVSAPVAAQMALGAAEAAGADIAVSVTGLAGPNGGDAVRPVGTVYLG
;
A
#
# COMPACT_ATOMS: atom_id res chain seq x y z
N LEU A 1 -9.76 32.37 10.73
CA LEU A 1 -9.96 33.78 11.08
C LEU A 1 -9.20 34.75 10.15
N LEU A 2 -7.95 34.47 9.74
CA LEU A 2 -7.18 35.30 8.80
C LEU A 2 -7.71 35.23 7.37
N LEU A 3 -8.14 34.05 6.90
CA LEU A 3 -8.69 33.82 5.55
C LEU A 3 -10.02 34.57 5.34
N ALA A 4 -10.89 34.58 6.35
CA ALA A 4 -12.16 35.32 6.29
C ALA A 4 -11.98 36.84 6.12
N ARG A 5 -10.83 37.37 6.51
CA ARG A 5 -10.51 38.81 6.30
C ARG A 5 -9.97 39.12 4.89
N GLN A 6 -9.59 38.11 4.10
CA GLN A 6 -9.01 38.26 2.77
C GLN A 6 -9.97 37.93 1.62
N ASN A 7 -11.24 37.61 1.90
CA ASN A 7 -12.23 37.16 0.92
C ASN A 7 -11.66 36.07 -0.02
N CYS A 8 -10.96 35.10 0.54
CA CYS A 8 -10.42 33.97 -0.23
C CYS A 8 -10.59 32.65 0.53
N THR A 9 -10.68 31.57 -0.21
CA THR A 9 -10.69 30.20 0.30
C THR A 9 -9.45 29.43 -0.14
N LEU A 10 -9.14 28.36 0.58
CA LEU A 10 -8.12 27.37 0.23
C LEU A 10 -8.81 26.04 -0.06
N HIS A 11 -8.44 25.40 -1.14
CA HIS A 11 -8.78 24.03 -1.43
C HIS A 11 -7.50 23.22 -1.59
N SER A 12 -7.50 21.98 -1.11
CA SER A 12 -6.33 21.10 -1.23
C SER A 12 -6.78 19.72 -1.69
N ILE A 13 -5.98 19.10 -2.55
CA ILE A 13 -6.06 17.69 -2.92
C ILE A 13 -4.72 17.03 -2.60
N THR A 14 -4.74 15.76 -2.26
CA THR A 14 -3.54 15.00 -1.90
C THR A 14 -3.42 13.78 -2.80
N LEU A 15 -2.40 13.77 -3.65
CA LEU A 15 -2.07 12.61 -4.48
C LEU A 15 -1.24 11.62 -3.66
N ARG A 16 -1.57 10.33 -3.77
CA ARG A 16 -0.80 9.23 -3.17
C ARG A 16 0.08 8.62 -4.24
N VAL A 17 1.38 8.54 -3.99
CA VAL A 17 2.39 8.17 -5.00
C VAL A 17 3.31 7.09 -4.48
N LEU A 18 3.35 5.95 -5.16
CA LEU A 18 4.29 4.87 -4.86
C LEU A 18 5.71 5.25 -5.26
N GLY A 19 6.66 5.07 -4.36
CA GLY A 19 8.09 5.26 -4.62
C GLY A 19 8.79 6.13 -3.58
N GLY A 20 10.11 6.23 -3.74
CA GLY A 20 10.96 7.02 -2.84
C GLY A 20 10.94 8.51 -3.19
N GLU A 21 11.00 9.36 -2.17
CA GLU A 21 10.93 10.82 -2.27
C GLU A 21 11.87 11.40 -3.33
N SER A 22 13.15 11.03 -3.29
CA SER A 22 14.15 11.59 -4.22
C SER A 22 13.85 11.31 -5.68
N ALA A 23 13.32 10.11 -5.99
CA ALA A 23 12.96 9.74 -7.36
C ALA A 23 11.72 10.51 -7.84
N ILE A 24 10.73 10.69 -6.96
CA ILE A 24 9.50 11.43 -7.24
C ILE A 24 9.83 12.92 -7.37
N GLU A 25 10.55 13.51 -6.40
CA GLU A 25 10.95 14.92 -6.43
C GLU A 25 11.71 15.26 -7.71
N TYR A 26 12.67 14.42 -8.12
CA TYR A 26 13.43 14.65 -9.34
C TYR A 26 12.54 14.83 -10.58
N ARG A 27 11.45 14.05 -10.68
CA ARG A 27 10.51 14.10 -11.81
C ARG A 27 9.61 15.33 -11.79
N VAL A 28 9.23 15.82 -10.61
CA VAL A 28 8.21 16.86 -10.44
C VAL A 28 8.76 18.17 -9.88
N ARG A 29 10.07 18.31 -9.67
CA ARG A 29 10.71 19.46 -9.02
C ARG A 29 10.22 20.81 -9.55
N HIS A 30 10.12 20.97 -10.84
CA HIS A 30 9.66 22.22 -11.47
C HIS A 30 8.19 22.57 -11.15
N LEU A 31 7.39 21.61 -10.70
CA LEU A 31 6.01 21.84 -10.25
C LEU A 31 5.96 22.26 -8.77
N LEU A 32 7.00 22.00 -7.98
CA LEU A 32 7.01 22.36 -6.56
C LEU A 32 7.29 23.85 -6.33
N GLU A 33 7.81 24.55 -7.34
CA GLU A 33 8.17 25.97 -7.26
C GLU A 33 7.01 26.91 -7.59
N ASN A 34 5.82 26.38 -7.96
CA ASN A 34 4.67 27.18 -8.36
C ASN A 34 4.05 27.93 -7.16
N ALA A 35 3.67 29.19 -7.38
CA ALA A 35 3.16 30.07 -6.32
C ALA A 35 1.69 29.81 -5.97
N ASN A 36 0.84 29.45 -6.95
CA ASN A 36 -0.58 29.12 -6.77
C ASN A 36 -1.13 28.40 -8.00
N PRO A 37 -1.55 27.13 -7.91
CA PRO A 37 -1.50 26.28 -6.71
C PRO A 37 -0.07 26.00 -6.23
N THR A 38 0.14 25.87 -4.93
CA THR A 38 1.38 25.34 -4.38
C THR A 38 1.34 23.81 -4.37
N ALA A 39 2.50 23.15 -4.43
CA ALA A 39 2.61 21.71 -4.22
C ALA A 39 3.76 21.40 -3.25
N ALA A 40 3.57 20.41 -2.39
CA ALA A 40 4.58 19.94 -1.44
C ALA A 40 4.58 18.41 -1.37
N ILE A 41 5.76 17.82 -1.25
CA ILE A 41 5.95 16.36 -1.07
C ILE A 41 6.14 16.07 0.42
N TYR A 42 5.48 15.01 0.90
CA TYR A 42 5.64 14.46 2.23
C TYR A 42 6.00 12.99 2.12
N CYS A 43 7.13 12.61 2.71
CA CYS A 43 7.62 11.24 2.69
C CYS A 43 6.87 10.36 3.70
N LYS A 44 6.50 9.16 3.26
CA LYS A 44 5.95 8.07 4.07
C LYS A 44 6.78 6.81 3.84
N THR A 45 6.52 5.77 4.58
CA THR A 45 7.21 4.49 4.38
C THR A 45 6.76 3.84 3.07
N GLY A 46 7.64 3.85 2.06
CA GLY A 46 7.40 3.22 0.76
C GLY A 46 6.58 4.04 -0.23
N GLU A 47 6.12 5.22 0.15
CA GLU A 47 5.28 6.10 -0.68
C GLU A 47 5.50 7.58 -0.34
N CYS A 48 4.94 8.46 -1.15
CA CYS A 48 4.88 9.89 -0.90
C CYS A 48 3.44 10.41 -1.00
N GLU A 49 3.17 11.50 -0.28
CA GLU A 49 2.02 12.35 -0.50
C GLU A 49 2.45 13.59 -1.27
N ILE A 50 1.72 13.99 -2.30
CA ILE A 50 1.88 15.29 -2.94
C ILE A 50 0.62 16.09 -2.67
N ARG A 51 0.72 17.09 -1.76
CA ARG A 51 -0.38 17.98 -1.47
C ARG A 51 -0.33 19.19 -2.37
N ILE A 52 -1.40 19.38 -3.12
CA ILE A 52 -1.63 20.52 -4.01
C ILE A 52 -2.65 21.42 -3.35
N THR A 53 -2.31 22.72 -3.15
CA THR A 53 -3.20 23.69 -2.49
C THR A 53 -3.34 24.93 -3.35
N ALA A 54 -4.58 25.29 -3.69
CA ALA A 54 -4.91 26.51 -4.40
C ALA A 54 -5.64 27.52 -3.51
N ARG A 55 -5.40 28.78 -3.80
CA ARG A 55 -6.14 29.91 -3.21
C ARG A 55 -6.95 30.61 -4.29
N ALA A 56 -8.25 30.81 -4.06
CA ALA A 56 -9.14 31.55 -4.95
C ALA A 56 -10.26 32.26 -4.16
N GLU A 57 -11.09 33.03 -4.84
CA GLU A 57 -12.25 33.72 -4.21
C GLU A 57 -13.33 32.73 -3.75
N THR A 58 -13.50 31.63 -4.48
CA THR A 58 -14.49 30.58 -4.17
C THR A 58 -13.81 29.21 -4.09
N ASP A 59 -14.40 28.31 -3.28
CA ASP A 59 -13.93 26.93 -3.16
C ASP A 59 -13.93 26.21 -4.52
N SER A 60 -15.00 26.33 -5.30
CA SER A 60 -15.10 25.72 -6.63
C SER A 60 -14.00 26.22 -7.59
N SER A 61 -13.60 27.48 -7.48
CA SER A 61 -12.48 27.99 -8.29
C SER A 61 -11.15 27.42 -7.82
N ALA A 62 -10.94 27.34 -6.51
CA ALA A 62 -9.74 26.75 -5.94
C ALA A 62 -9.64 25.24 -6.28
N GLU A 63 -10.74 24.50 -6.19
CA GLU A 63 -10.80 23.09 -6.60
C GLU A 63 -10.41 22.90 -8.06
N LYS A 64 -11.00 23.67 -8.98
CA LYS A 64 -10.66 23.60 -10.40
C LYS A 64 -9.17 23.87 -10.66
N MET A 65 -8.59 24.80 -9.92
CA MET A 65 -7.14 25.09 -10.01
C MET A 65 -6.31 23.91 -9.53
N CYS A 66 -6.68 23.27 -8.40
CA CYS A 66 -6.01 22.06 -7.90
C CYS A 66 -6.08 20.93 -8.91
N ARG A 67 -7.27 20.61 -9.44
CA ARG A 67 -7.45 19.53 -10.41
C ARG A 67 -6.68 19.77 -11.71
N ALA A 68 -6.72 20.98 -12.26
CA ALA A 68 -5.94 21.35 -13.44
C ALA A 68 -4.43 21.25 -13.19
N TYR A 69 -4.00 21.51 -11.96
CA TYR A 69 -2.59 21.39 -11.61
C TYR A 69 -2.18 19.94 -11.35
N ALA A 70 -3.05 19.13 -10.74
CA ALA A 70 -2.85 17.69 -10.52
C ALA A 70 -2.62 16.92 -11.82
N THR A 71 -3.30 17.30 -12.92
CA THR A 71 -3.11 16.68 -14.24
C THR A 71 -1.64 16.63 -14.64
N LYS A 72 -0.86 17.67 -14.33
CA LYS A 72 0.57 17.70 -14.62
C LYS A 72 1.38 16.66 -13.85
N PHE A 73 0.95 16.34 -12.64
CA PHE A 73 1.57 15.27 -11.84
C PHE A 73 1.20 13.90 -12.38
N TYR A 74 -0.07 13.70 -12.77
CA TYR A 74 -0.50 12.45 -13.42
C TYR A 74 0.27 12.23 -14.75
N ASP A 75 0.45 13.26 -15.56
CA ASP A 75 1.19 13.17 -16.82
C ASP A 75 2.66 12.76 -16.61
N LEU A 76 3.28 13.23 -15.52
CA LEU A 76 4.67 12.93 -15.21
C LEU A 76 4.85 11.61 -14.47
N LEU A 77 3.96 11.28 -13.55
CA LEU A 77 4.13 10.15 -12.62
C LEU A 77 3.40 8.89 -13.10
N GLY A 78 2.33 9.05 -13.91
CA GLY A 78 1.55 7.93 -14.44
C GLY A 78 1.01 7.03 -13.35
N ASP A 79 1.13 5.72 -13.53
CA ASP A 79 0.65 4.68 -12.62
C ASP A 79 1.30 4.69 -11.22
N ALA A 80 2.35 5.50 -11.02
CA ALA A 80 2.88 5.69 -9.68
C ALA A 80 1.90 6.45 -8.78
N VAL A 81 1.03 7.32 -9.34
CA VAL A 81 -0.09 7.92 -8.60
C VAL A 81 -1.20 6.89 -8.52
N TYR A 82 -1.40 6.31 -7.35
CA TYR A 82 -2.34 5.20 -7.19
C TYR A 82 -3.72 5.64 -6.67
N ASP A 83 -3.82 6.80 -6.00
CA ASP A 83 -5.09 7.33 -5.51
C ASP A 83 -5.00 8.82 -5.13
N GLU A 84 -6.14 9.40 -4.75
CA GLU A 84 -6.31 10.80 -4.35
C GLU A 84 -7.12 10.87 -3.05
N ASP A 85 -6.70 11.74 -2.13
CA ASP A 85 -7.40 12.06 -0.88
C ASP A 85 -7.70 10.86 0.06
N VAL A 86 -6.96 9.77 -0.09
CA VAL A 86 -7.01 8.59 0.79
C VAL A 86 -5.89 8.59 1.84
N THR A 87 -6.07 7.83 2.92
CA THR A 87 -5.11 7.77 4.02
C THR A 87 -3.89 6.90 3.72
N GLY A 88 -4.03 5.94 2.79
CA GLY A 88 -2.96 5.04 2.39
C GLY A 88 -3.40 3.93 1.44
N LEU A 89 -2.44 3.10 1.04
CA LEU A 89 -2.65 2.01 0.08
C LEU A 89 -3.71 1.00 0.55
N GLU A 90 -3.80 0.74 1.85
CA GLU A 90 -4.81 -0.15 2.43
C GLU A 90 -6.24 0.36 2.23
N GLU A 91 -6.47 1.66 2.26
CA GLU A 91 -7.78 2.26 2.02
C GLU A 91 -8.19 2.09 0.55
N THR A 92 -7.29 2.43 -0.37
CA THR A 92 -7.47 2.20 -1.81
C THR A 92 -7.78 0.73 -2.11
N LEU A 93 -7.01 -0.19 -1.48
CA LEU A 93 -7.21 -1.63 -1.68
C LEU A 93 -8.60 -2.08 -1.20
N VAL A 94 -9.00 -1.70 0.01
CA VAL A 94 -10.33 -2.05 0.56
C VAL A 94 -11.45 -1.49 -0.30
N HIS A 95 -11.36 -0.23 -0.73
CA HIS A 95 -12.36 0.38 -1.62
C HIS A 95 -12.44 -0.35 -2.96
N THR A 96 -11.30 -0.62 -3.59
CA THR A 96 -11.24 -1.34 -4.88
C THR A 96 -11.85 -2.75 -4.78
N LEU A 97 -11.55 -3.46 -3.70
CA LEU A 97 -12.13 -4.80 -3.47
C LEU A 97 -13.65 -4.74 -3.30
N LYS A 98 -14.16 -3.78 -2.53
CA LYS A 98 -15.60 -3.55 -2.37
C LYS A 98 -16.27 -3.25 -3.69
N GLU A 99 -15.74 -2.33 -4.48
CA GLU A 99 -16.27 -1.96 -5.80
C GLU A 99 -16.32 -3.14 -6.77
N LYS A 100 -15.34 -4.04 -6.69
CA LYS A 100 -15.26 -5.24 -7.54
C LYS A 100 -16.01 -6.43 -6.96
N GLY A 101 -16.52 -6.36 -5.75
CA GLY A 101 -17.18 -7.48 -5.05
C GLY A 101 -16.22 -8.64 -4.77
N LEU A 102 -14.91 -8.34 -4.53
CA LEU A 102 -13.87 -9.33 -4.29
C LEU A 102 -13.46 -9.34 -2.82
N THR A 103 -13.01 -10.52 -2.36
CA THR A 103 -12.52 -10.76 -1.01
C THR A 103 -11.04 -11.08 -1.01
N ILE A 104 -10.33 -10.73 0.08
CA ILE A 104 -8.90 -11.00 0.26
C ILE A 104 -8.62 -11.76 1.55
N ALA A 105 -7.65 -12.67 1.51
CA ALA A 105 -7.06 -13.31 2.68
C ALA A 105 -5.55 -13.02 2.78
N THR A 106 -4.98 -13.16 3.99
CA THR A 106 -3.54 -12.99 4.20
C THR A 106 -2.92 -14.24 4.83
N ALA A 107 -1.69 -14.59 4.42
CA ALA A 107 -0.87 -15.62 5.07
C ALA A 107 0.49 -15.03 5.44
N GLU A 108 0.69 -14.77 6.72
CA GLU A 108 1.84 -14.03 7.23
C GLU A 108 2.77 -14.91 8.06
N SER A 109 4.07 -14.76 7.85
CA SER A 109 5.12 -15.37 8.66
C SER A 109 5.93 -14.28 9.38
N CYS A 110 6.98 -13.75 8.76
CA CYS A 110 7.85 -12.76 9.38
C CYS A 110 7.17 -11.41 9.71
N THR A 111 6.07 -11.09 9.08
CA THR A 111 5.27 -9.88 9.33
C THR A 111 4.32 -10.01 10.52
N GLY A 112 4.06 -11.25 11.01
CA GLY A 112 3.34 -11.51 12.26
C GLY A 112 1.90 -10.99 12.35
N GLY A 113 1.22 -10.73 11.21
CA GLY A 113 -0.14 -10.18 11.17
C GLY A 113 -0.20 -8.69 10.82
N MET A 114 0.91 -8.08 10.41
CA MET A 114 0.97 -6.64 10.09
C MET A 114 0.12 -6.27 8.87
N ILE A 115 0.05 -7.14 7.85
CA ILE A 115 -0.78 -6.88 6.66
C ILE A 115 -2.26 -6.93 7.05
N ALA A 116 -2.65 -7.97 7.79
CA ALA A 116 -4.01 -8.11 8.31
C ALA A 116 -4.41 -6.90 9.19
N GLN A 117 -3.50 -6.46 10.05
CA GLN A 117 -3.71 -5.30 10.93
C GLN A 117 -3.89 -4.01 10.11
N ARG A 118 -3.10 -3.77 9.06
CA ARG A 118 -3.27 -2.60 8.20
C ARG A 118 -4.61 -2.62 7.47
N LEU A 119 -5.06 -3.76 6.95
CA LEU A 119 -6.37 -3.88 6.32
C LEU A 119 -7.51 -3.58 7.29
N THR A 120 -7.42 -4.13 8.51
CA THR A 120 -8.47 -3.93 9.54
C THR A 120 -8.52 -2.52 10.13
N ASN A 121 -7.52 -1.66 9.89
CA ASN A 121 -7.58 -0.25 10.24
C ASN A 121 -8.56 0.54 9.35
N VAL A 122 -8.91 0.01 8.19
CA VAL A 122 -9.83 0.68 7.25
C VAL A 122 -11.27 0.39 7.64
N SER A 123 -12.09 1.42 7.72
CA SER A 123 -13.51 1.28 7.99
C SER A 123 -14.20 0.46 6.90
N GLY A 124 -14.97 -0.55 7.31
CA GLY A 124 -15.65 -1.46 6.38
C GLY A 124 -14.76 -2.56 5.79
N ALA A 125 -13.53 -2.74 6.26
CA ALA A 125 -12.66 -3.84 5.84
C ALA A 125 -13.30 -5.23 6.03
N SER A 126 -14.20 -5.40 6.99
CA SER A 126 -14.92 -6.67 7.23
C SER A 126 -15.79 -7.15 6.06
N GLU A 127 -16.08 -6.28 5.11
CA GLU A 127 -16.84 -6.66 3.90
C GLU A 127 -15.95 -7.40 2.89
N VAL A 128 -14.62 -7.21 2.94
CA VAL A 128 -13.67 -7.77 1.97
C VAL A 128 -12.58 -8.66 2.61
N PHE A 129 -12.35 -8.54 3.91
CA PHE A 129 -11.30 -9.27 4.63
C PHE A 129 -11.89 -10.08 5.78
N GLY A 130 -12.02 -11.39 5.58
CA GLY A 130 -12.60 -12.31 6.57
C GLY A 130 -11.57 -13.13 7.35
N PHE A 131 -10.41 -13.44 6.74
CA PHE A 131 -9.41 -14.34 7.31
C PHE A 131 -7.99 -13.83 7.11
N GLY A 132 -7.20 -13.85 8.20
CA GLY A 132 -5.76 -13.66 8.20
C GLY A 132 -5.07 -14.79 8.96
N PHE A 133 -4.14 -15.47 8.31
CA PHE A 133 -3.41 -16.61 8.87
C PHE A 133 -2.00 -16.17 9.29
N VAL A 134 -1.69 -16.19 10.60
CA VAL A 134 -0.32 -16.01 11.08
C VAL A 134 0.31 -17.39 11.25
N THR A 135 1.02 -17.84 10.21
CA THR A 135 1.62 -19.17 10.13
C THR A 135 3.13 -19.10 10.35
N TYR A 136 3.55 -18.73 11.57
CA TYR A 136 4.96 -18.46 11.88
C TYR A 136 5.83 -19.72 11.82
N TRP A 137 5.33 -20.85 12.33
CA TRP A 137 6.01 -22.14 12.27
C TRP A 137 5.72 -22.88 10.96
N GLU A 138 6.67 -23.72 10.52
CA GLU A 138 6.50 -24.58 9.35
C GLU A 138 5.28 -25.50 9.49
N GLN A 139 5.10 -26.08 10.68
CA GLN A 139 3.94 -26.93 10.99
C GLN A 139 2.61 -26.16 10.89
N ALA A 140 2.59 -24.87 11.23
CA ALA A 140 1.40 -24.05 11.10
C ALA A 140 1.06 -23.79 9.64
N LYS A 141 2.09 -23.59 8.77
CA LYS A 141 1.90 -23.47 7.33
C LYS A 141 1.24 -24.71 6.73
N ALA A 142 1.74 -25.89 7.10
CA ALA A 142 1.16 -27.15 6.63
C ALA A 142 -0.27 -27.37 7.17
N LYS A 143 -0.47 -27.17 8.47
CA LYS A 143 -1.74 -27.50 9.15
C LYS A 143 -2.88 -26.54 8.81
N MET A 144 -2.60 -25.25 8.70
CA MET A 144 -3.64 -24.21 8.57
C MET A 144 -3.97 -23.87 7.13
N ILE A 145 -2.96 -23.88 6.27
CA ILE A 145 -3.07 -23.44 4.87
C ILE A 145 -2.45 -24.44 3.88
N GLY A 146 -2.27 -25.68 4.26
CA GLY A 146 -1.96 -26.79 3.37
C GLY A 146 -0.62 -26.74 2.64
N VAL A 147 0.38 -25.96 3.12
CA VAL A 147 1.72 -25.94 2.51
C VAL A 147 2.35 -27.32 2.63
N ASP A 148 2.80 -27.90 1.52
CA ASP A 148 3.42 -29.22 1.47
C ASP A 148 4.77 -29.21 2.23
N PRO A 149 4.94 -30.05 3.29
CA PRO A 149 6.20 -30.19 3.99
C PRO A 149 7.38 -30.59 3.08
N ALA A 150 7.12 -31.33 1.99
CA ALA A 150 8.15 -31.71 1.03
C ALA A 150 8.69 -30.50 0.25
N VAL A 151 7.84 -29.51 -0.03
CA VAL A 151 8.24 -28.24 -0.65
C VAL A 151 9.08 -27.41 0.31
N ILE A 152 8.71 -27.36 1.59
CA ILE A 152 9.50 -26.69 2.63
C ILE A 152 10.89 -27.35 2.74
N ALA A 153 10.94 -28.67 2.82
CA ALA A 153 12.19 -29.41 2.93
C ALA A 153 13.11 -29.23 1.71
N LYS A 154 12.53 -29.15 0.52
CA LYS A 154 13.28 -29.01 -0.74
C LYS A 154 13.80 -27.59 -0.98
N TYR A 155 13.00 -26.57 -0.70
CA TYR A 155 13.28 -25.19 -1.11
C TYR A 155 13.59 -24.26 0.06
N ASN A 156 13.45 -24.71 1.29
CA ASN A 156 13.45 -23.94 2.54
C ASN A 156 12.16 -23.14 2.75
N VAL A 157 11.84 -22.90 4.03
CA VAL A 157 10.63 -22.15 4.42
C VAL A 157 10.60 -20.71 3.90
N VAL A 158 11.76 -20.11 3.67
CA VAL A 158 11.91 -18.76 3.06
C VAL A 158 12.27 -18.94 1.59
N SER A 159 11.26 -19.09 0.75
CA SER A 159 11.43 -19.32 -0.68
C SER A 159 10.15 -18.94 -1.46
N ALA A 160 10.32 -18.65 -2.75
CA ALA A 160 9.18 -18.34 -3.64
C ALA A 160 8.15 -19.48 -3.74
N PRO A 161 8.54 -20.78 -3.87
CA PRO A 161 7.57 -21.87 -3.90
C PRO A 161 6.73 -21.96 -2.62
N VAL A 162 7.33 -21.71 -1.46
CA VAL A 162 6.58 -21.72 -0.18
C VAL A 162 5.66 -20.50 -0.10
N ALA A 163 6.11 -19.30 -0.50
CA ALA A 163 5.24 -18.13 -0.56
C ALA A 163 4.02 -18.39 -1.46
N ALA A 164 4.23 -18.92 -2.66
CA ALA A 164 3.14 -19.24 -3.59
C ALA A 164 2.13 -20.22 -2.98
N GLN A 165 2.60 -21.31 -2.33
CA GLN A 165 1.70 -22.25 -1.66
C GLN A 165 0.98 -21.64 -0.46
N MET A 166 1.64 -20.75 0.28
CA MET A 166 0.99 -20.01 1.38
C MET A 166 -0.17 -19.16 0.86
N ALA A 167 0.01 -18.45 -0.26
CA ALA A 167 -1.05 -17.63 -0.84
C ALA A 167 -2.23 -18.50 -1.32
N LEU A 168 -1.95 -19.52 -2.13
CA LEU A 168 -2.98 -20.46 -2.62
C LEU A 168 -3.75 -21.10 -1.48
N GLY A 169 -3.03 -21.66 -0.49
CA GLY A 169 -3.65 -22.29 0.65
C GLY A 169 -4.47 -21.34 1.52
N ALA A 170 -4.06 -20.08 1.64
CA ALA A 170 -4.84 -19.06 2.34
C ALA A 170 -6.14 -18.71 1.58
N ALA A 171 -6.08 -18.58 0.25
CA ALA A 171 -7.24 -18.34 -0.58
C ALA A 171 -8.25 -19.49 -0.45
N GLU A 172 -7.78 -20.74 -0.57
CA GLU A 172 -8.62 -21.94 -0.44
C GLU A 172 -9.23 -22.08 0.97
N ALA A 173 -8.42 -21.92 2.02
CA ALA A 173 -8.88 -22.07 3.40
C ALA A 173 -9.86 -20.98 3.81
N ALA A 174 -9.75 -19.79 3.24
CA ALA A 174 -10.64 -18.65 3.50
C ALA A 174 -11.87 -18.62 2.58
N GLY A 175 -11.84 -19.31 1.43
CA GLY A 175 -12.78 -19.12 0.34
C GLY A 175 -12.69 -17.71 -0.25
N ALA A 176 -11.51 -17.12 -0.26
CA ALA A 176 -11.27 -15.76 -0.74
C ALA A 176 -10.88 -15.75 -2.22
N ASP A 177 -11.26 -14.67 -2.93
CA ASP A 177 -10.96 -14.49 -4.35
C ASP A 177 -9.48 -14.20 -4.59
N ILE A 178 -8.84 -13.53 -3.63
CA ILE A 178 -7.44 -13.12 -3.68
C ILE A 178 -6.77 -13.50 -2.35
N ALA A 179 -5.51 -13.85 -2.39
CA ALA A 179 -4.70 -13.92 -1.19
C ALA A 179 -3.31 -13.33 -1.39
N VAL A 180 -2.74 -12.78 -0.33
CA VAL A 180 -1.35 -12.36 -0.28
C VAL A 180 -0.62 -13.11 0.82
N SER A 181 0.58 -13.57 0.53
CA SER A 181 1.42 -14.22 1.53
C SER A 181 2.79 -13.56 1.67
N VAL A 182 3.39 -13.72 2.87
CA VAL A 182 4.74 -13.25 3.17
C VAL A 182 5.50 -14.29 3.97
N THR A 183 6.67 -14.68 3.47
CA THR A 183 7.66 -15.46 4.23
C THR A 183 9.04 -14.82 4.09
N GLY A 184 9.82 -14.75 5.18
CA GLY A 184 11.09 -14.04 5.14
C GLY A 184 11.94 -14.19 6.39
N LEU A 185 13.16 -13.68 6.31
CA LEU A 185 14.16 -13.61 7.36
C LEU A 185 14.22 -12.19 7.93
N ALA A 186 13.50 -11.93 9.02
CA ALA A 186 13.44 -10.62 9.66
C ALA A 186 14.76 -10.25 10.38
N GLY A 187 15.58 -11.24 10.74
CA GLY A 187 16.83 -11.02 11.49
C GLY A 187 16.60 -10.82 13.00
N PRO A 188 17.66 -10.45 13.77
CA PRO A 188 19.03 -10.16 13.33
C PRO A 188 19.83 -11.41 12.92
N ASN A 189 19.39 -12.61 13.23
CA ASN A 189 20.08 -13.89 12.99
C ASN A 189 19.36 -14.72 11.91
N GLY A 190 20.01 -15.81 11.44
CA GLY A 190 19.39 -16.81 10.56
C GLY A 190 19.62 -16.62 9.08
N GLY A 191 20.33 -15.56 8.65
CA GLY A 191 20.72 -15.37 7.26
C GLY A 191 21.94 -16.21 6.85
N ASP A 192 22.00 -16.56 5.56
CA ASP A 192 23.16 -17.20 4.91
C ASP A 192 23.55 -16.41 3.63
N ALA A 193 24.56 -16.91 2.89
CA ALA A 193 25.03 -16.25 1.67
C ALA A 193 24.00 -16.24 0.53
N VAL A 194 23.04 -17.17 0.54
CA VAL A 194 21.98 -17.29 -0.47
C VAL A 194 20.76 -16.50 -0.05
N ARG A 195 20.48 -16.46 1.25
CA ARG A 195 19.34 -15.78 1.87
C ARG A 195 19.82 -14.92 3.03
N PRO A 196 20.38 -13.74 2.75
CA PRO A 196 20.78 -12.81 3.81
C PRO A 196 19.55 -12.33 4.63
N VAL A 197 19.82 -11.86 5.85
CA VAL A 197 18.80 -11.17 6.65
C VAL A 197 18.15 -10.05 5.83
N GLY A 198 16.83 -9.93 5.88
CA GLY A 198 16.05 -9.03 5.03
C GLY A 198 15.49 -9.69 3.75
N THR A 199 15.86 -10.95 3.45
CA THR A 199 15.26 -11.69 2.33
C THR A 199 13.80 -11.96 2.62
N VAL A 200 12.91 -11.52 1.73
CA VAL A 200 11.46 -11.71 1.82
C VAL A 200 10.92 -12.20 0.47
N TYR A 201 10.02 -13.16 0.52
CA TYR A 201 9.24 -13.61 -0.64
C TYR A 201 7.77 -13.30 -0.41
N LEU A 202 7.13 -12.80 -1.47
CA LEU A 202 5.70 -12.55 -1.55
C LEU A 202 5.04 -13.58 -2.48
N GLY A 203 3.82 -13.96 -2.19
CA GLY A 203 3.00 -14.82 -3.01
C GLY A 203 1.59 -14.28 -3.14
#